data_3b77ab21720f524ed66eea9a1df87f50
#
_entry.id   3b77ab21720f524ed66eea9a1df87f50
#
_cell.length_a   1.000
_cell.length_b   1.000
_cell.length_c   1.000
_cell.angle_alpha   90.00
_cell.angle_beta   90.00
_cell.angle_gamma   90.00
#
_symmetry.space_group_name_H-M   'P 1'
#
loop_
_entity.id
_entity.type
_entity.pdbx_description
1 polymer ?
#
loop_
_entity_poly.entity_id
_entity_poly.type
_entity_poly.pdbx_seq_one_letter_code
_entity_poly.pdbx_strand_id
1 'polypeptide(L)'
;LTGVKSEAHPPHARAYVDDLAASGRHHFTSADAQKALGVSPAAAKLALGRLAKQKLVASPARGFYVIVPPEYRALGCLPGDQFIPALMRWQGLSYYAGLLSAAQYYGAAHHAPQVFQVLLPRRRLNIACGAVRVAFYSRRNLFAVATRMFNTPRGEIAVSTPEATAIDLVGYHHHVGGFDNVATVLAELAEQIDAARLVDAAQAAPLPWAQRLGYLLDHVGAGDRAGPLREYV
;
A
#
# COMPACT_ATOMS: atom_id res chain seq x y z
N LEU A 1 29.32 -46.70 21.89
CA LEU A 1 28.46 -45.97 20.91
C LEU A 1 28.36 -44.54 21.36
N THR A 2 29.33 -43.70 20.92
CA THR A 2 29.37 -42.24 21.15
C THR A 2 28.52 -41.57 20.12
N GLY A 3 27.34 -41.06 20.54
CA GLY A 3 26.48 -40.25 19.71
C GLY A 3 27.15 -38.90 19.44
N VAL A 4 27.54 -38.66 18.20
CA VAL A 4 27.99 -37.37 17.70
C VAL A 4 26.76 -36.44 17.75
N LYS A 5 26.69 -35.55 18.75
CA LYS A 5 25.79 -34.42 18.73
C LYS A 5 26.27 -33.52 17.59
N SER A 6 25.55 -33.50 16.48
CA SER A 6 25.70 -32.48 15.44
C SER A 6 25.45 -31.14 16.08
N GLU A 7 26.49 -30.37 16.37
CA GLU A 7 26.38 -28.94 16.70
C GLU A 7 25.93 -28.24 15.43
N ALA A 8 24.62 -28.03 15.34
CA ALA A 8 24.05 -27.18 14.28
C ALA A 8 24.65 -25.79 14.46
N HIS A 9 25.60 -25.43 13.63
CA HIS A 9 26.07 -24.05 13.52
C HIS A 9 24.86 -23.14 13.26
N PRO A 10 24.75 -21.98 13.97
CA PRO A 10 23.64 -21.06 13.73
C PRO A 10 23.63 -20.68 12.24
N PRO A 11 22.48 -20.72 11.59
CA PRO A 11 22.39 -20.45 10.16
C PRO A 11 22.96 -19.07 9.84
N HIS A 12 23.77 -18.98 8.80
CA HIS A 12 24.23 -17.69 8.31
C HIS A 12 23.03 -16.84 7.90
N ALA A 13 23.04 -15.53 8.16
CA ALA A 13 21.94 -14.62 7.86
C ALA A 13 21.43 -14.72 6.39
N ARG A 14 22.31 -15.09 5.46
CA ARG A 14 21.96 -15.35 4.07
C ARG A 14 21.09 -16.60 3.93
N ALA A 15 21.49 -17.72 4.53
CA ALA A 15 20.72 -18.96 4.52
C ALA A 15 19.33 -18.77 5.15
N TYR A 16 19.26 -18.05 6.29
CA TYR A 16 17.97 -17.70 6.90
C TYR A 16 17.02 -16.95 5.93
N VAL A 17 17.52 -15.98 5.17
CA VAL A 17 16.71 -15.23 4.20
C VAL A 17 16.31 -16.12 3.02
N ASP A 18 17.22 -16.98 2.54
CA ASP A 18 16.95 -17.91 1.44
C ASP A 18 15.89 -18.96 1.87
N ASP A 19 15.93 -19.48 3.11
CA ASP A 19 14.95 -20.41 3.68
C ASP A 19 13.56 -19.75 3.82
N LEU A 20 13.51 -18.50 4.27
CA LEU A 20 12.26 -17.74 4.32
C LEU A 20 11.66 -17.58 2.92
N ALA A 21 12.49 -17.20 1.93
CA ALA A 21 12.05 -17.05 0.54
C ALA A 21 11.54 -18.38 -0.03
N ALA A 22 12.25 -19.48 0.21
CA ALA A 22 11.84 -20.83 -0.20
C ALA A 22 10.51 -21.29 0.42
N SER A 23 10.21 -20.83 1.65
CA SER A 23 8.92 -21.07 2.32
C SER A 23 7.80 -20.09 1.92
N GLY A 24 8.02 -19.23 0.92
CA GLY A 24 7.06 -18.23 0.46
C GLY A 24 6.93 -16.99 1.36
N ARG A 25 7.73 -16.89 2.42
CA ARG A 25 7.78 -15.68 3.27
C ARG A 25 8.62 -14.60 2.60
N HIS A 26 8.08 -13.41 2.51
CA HIS A 26 8.73 -12.28 1.85
C HIS A 26 9.04 -11.12 2.82
N HIS A 27 8.75 -11.28 4.10
CA HIS A 27 9.06 -10.29 5.15
C HIS A 27 9.37 -10.99 6.47
N PHE A 28 10.09 -10.29 7.35
CA PHE A 28 10.42 -10.70 8.71
C PHE A 28 10.76 -9.48 9.55
N THR A 29 10.79 -9.66 10.87
CA THR A 29 11.19 -8.61 11.81
C THR A 29 12.64 -8.78 12.27
N SER A 30 13.23 -7.72 12.83
CA SER A 30 14.54 -7.84 13.48
C SER A 30 14.55 -8.85 14.63
N ALA A 31 13.43 -9.01 15.34
CA ALA A 31 13.27 -9.99 16.40
C ALA A 31 13.25 -11.43 15.85
N ASP A 32 12.56 -11.67 14.72
CA ASP A 32 12.56 -12.98 14.05
C ASP A 32 13.97 -13.38 13.64
N ALA A 33 14.70 -12.46 13.00
CA ALA A 33 16.07 -12.71 12.59
C ALA A 33 17.00 -12.96 13.77
N GLN A 34 16.89 -12.17 14.84
CA GLN A 34 17.68 -12.34 16.06
C GLN A 34 17.46 -13.75 16.66
N LYS A 35 16.19 -14.14 16.78
CA LYS A 35 15.82 -15.47 17.34
C LYS A 35 16.33 -16.60 16.46
N ALA A 36 16.15 -16.51 15.14
CA ALA A 36 16.55 -17.56 14.20
C ALA A 36 18.09 -17.73 14.13
N LEU A 37 18.83 -16.62 14.19
CA LEU A 37 20.29 -16.63 14.12
C LEU A 37 20.97 -16.94 15.48
N GLY A 38 20.24 -16.88 16.59
CA GLY A 38 20.81 -17.10 17.94
C GLY A 38 21.86 -16.07 18.33
N VAL A 39 21.78 -14.82 17.83
CA VAL A 39 22.81 -13.79 18.03
C VAL A 39 22.26 -12.58 18.78
N SER A 40 23.16 -11.72 19.25
CA SER A 40 22.76 -10.46 19.90
C SER A 40 22.05 -9.51 18.93
N PRO A 41 21.21 -8.56 19.43
CA PRO A 41 20.57 -7.55 18.57
C PRO A 41 21.54 -6.76 17.71
N ALA A 42 22.72 -6.43 18.23
CA ALA A 42 23.76 -5.71 17.50
C ALA A 42 24.34 -6.57 16.36
N ALA A 43 24.62 -7.83 16.60
CA ALA A 43 25.12 -8.76 15.58
C ALA A 43 24.07 -9.01 14.49
N ALA A 44 22.80 -9.23 14.87
CA ALA A 44 21.69 -9.34 13.91
C ALA A 44 21.59 -8.10 13.02
N LYS A 45 21.61 -6.88 13.61
CA LYS A 45 21.58 -5.62 12.88
C LYS A 45 22.75 -5.49 11.88
N LEU A 46 23.96 -5.87 12.27
CA LEU A 46 25.13 -5.84 11.39
C LEU A 46 24.98 -6.84 10.23
N ALA A 47 24.52 -8.05 10.51
CA ALA A 47 24.30 -9.08 9.49
C ALA A 47 23.23 -8.63 8.47
N LEU A 48 22.10 -8.14 8.95
CA LEU A 48 21.02 -7.61 8.10
C LEU A 48 21.48 -6.36 7.31
N GLY A 49 22.32 -5.51 7.90
CA GLY A 49 22.91 -4.36 7.21
C GLY A 49 23.81 -4.78 6.03
N ARG A 50 24.56 -5.89 6.15
CA ARG A 50 25.35 -6.45 5.04
C ARG A 50 24.45 -6.97 3.92
N LEU A 51 23.38 -7.67 4.25
CA LEU A 51 22.41 -8.15 3.26
C LEU A 51 21.68 -7.01 2.55
N ALA A 52 21.36 -5.93 3.29
CA ALA A 52 20.76 -4.73 2.70
C ALA A 52 21.70 -4.02 1.71
N LYS A 53 23.00 -3.94 2.02
CA LYS A 53 24.02 -3.42 1.07
C LYS A 53 24.11 -4.27 -0.21
N GLN A 54 23.86 -5.56 -0.12
CA GLN A 54 23.78 -6.49 -1.25
C GLN A 54 22.42 -6.47 -1.96
N LYS A 55 21.48 -5.63 -1.52
CA LYS A 55 20.09 -5.56 -2.02
C LYS A 55 19.34 -6.90 -1.95
N LEU A 56 19.67 -7.73 -0.97
CA LEU A 56 18.98 -9.00 -0.72
C LEU A 56 17.77 -8.81 0.20
N VAL A 57 17.86 -7.82 1.07
CA VAL A 57 16.77 -7.36 1.93
C VAL A 57 16.68 -5.84 1.90
N ALA A 58 15.51 -5.29 2.22
CA ALA A 58 15.30 -3.87 2.42
C ALA A 58 14.52 -3.63 3.71
N SER A 59 14.64 -2.43 4.30
CA SER A 59 13.97 -2.08 5.55
C SER A 59 13.05 -0.85 5.32
N PRO A 60 11.79 -1.05 4.90
CA PRO A 60 10.83 0.06 4.71
C PRO A 60 10.43 0.73 6.03
N ALA A 61 10.60 0.05 7.16
CA ALA A 61 10.39 0.62 8.48
C ALA A 61 11.37 0.02 9.49
N ARG A 62 11.68 0.78 10.56
CA ARG A 62 12.58 0.31 11.61
C ARG A 62 12.10 -1.01 12.20
N GLY A 63 12.94 -2.04 12.13
CA GLY A 63 12.64 -3.37 12.67
C GLY A 63 11.80 -4.27 11.77
N PHE A 64 11.37 -3.77 10.61
CA PHE A 64 10.66 -4.53 9.58
C PHE A 64 11.50 -4.64 8.31
N TYR A 65 11.66 -5.85 7.81
CA TYR A 65 12.47 -6.17 6.65
C TYR A 65 11.65 -6.91 5.60
N VAL A 66 11.94 -6.64 4.34
CA VAL A 66 11.39 -7.36 3.18
C VAL A 66 12.53 -8.03 2.43
N ILE A 67 12.28 -9.23 1.92
CA ILE A 67 13.21 -9.94 1.04
C ILE A 67 13.06 -9.36 -0.35
N VAL A 68 14.17 -9.01 -0.99
CA VAL A 68 14.19 -8.40 -2.32
C VAL A 68 14.64 -9.47 -3.33
N PRO A 69 13.70 -10.08 -4.06
CA PRO A 69 14.03 -11.08 -5.05
C PRO A 69 14.69 -10.43 -6.29
N PRO A 70 15.32 -11.24 -7.16
CA PRO A 70 16.12 -10.74 -8.28
C PRO A 70 15.44 -9.69 -9.16
N GLU A 71 14.15 -9.88 -9.45
CA GLU A 71 13.35 -9.00 -10.31
C GLU A 71 13.17 -7.57 -9.76
N TYR A 72 13.26 -7.40 -8.43
CA TYR A 72 13.13 -6.08 -7.76
C TYR A 72 14.44 -5.51 -7.25
N ARG A 73 15.61 -6.12 -7.53
CA ARG A 73 16.91 -5.61 -7.09
C ARG A 73 17.26 -4.25 -7.65
N ALA A 74 16.80 -3.94 -8.88
CA ALA A 74 16.95 -2.61 -9.46
C ALA A 74 16.22 -1.55 -8.62
N LEU A 75 15.02 -1.86 -8.14
CA LEU A 75 14.24 -0.99 -7.25
C LEU A 75 14.85 -0.92 -5.84
N GLY A 76 15.58 -1.94 -5.41
CA GLY A 76 16.16 -2.04 -4.07
C GLY A 76 15.15 -2.24 -2.94
N CYS A 77 13.88 -2.51 -3.26
CA CYS A 77 12.79 -2.84 -2.35
C CYS A 77 11.68 -3.55 -3.11
N LEU A 78 10.74 -4.20 -2.41
CA LEU A 78 9.48 -4.64 -3.00
C LEU A 78 8.60 -3.45 -3.38
N PRO A 79 7.78 -3.53 -4.43
CA PRO A 79 6.71 -2.58 -4.70
C PRO A 79 5.79 -2.36 -3.48
N GLY A 80 5.21 -1.16 -3.35
CA GLY A 80 4.43 -0.77 -2.17
C GLY A 80 3.26 -1.70 -1.87
N ASP A 81 2.53 -2.09 -2.91
CA ASP A 81 1.39 -3.01 -2.83
C ASP A 81 1.76 -4.40 -2.28
N GLN A 82 3.01 -4.83 -2.43
CA GLN A 82 3.48 -6.15 -2.00
C GLN A 82 3.97 -6.21 -0.55
N PHE A 83 4.29 -5.07 0.08
CA PHE A 83 4.75 -5.08 1.47
C PHE A 83 3.87 -4.28 2.44
N ILE A 84 3.10 -3.31 1.97
CA ILE A 84 2.22 -2.49 2.81
C ILE A 84 1.23 -3.36 3.62
N PRO A 85 0.58 -4.38 3.05
CA PRO A 85 -0.32 -5.25 3.83
C PRO A 85 0.35 -5.86 5.05
N ALA A 86 1.54 -6.42 4.86
CA ALA A 86 2.30 -7.05 5.94
C ALA A 86 2.82 -6.02 6.96
N LEU A 87 3.31 -4.87 6.49
CA LEU A 87 3.78 -3.78 7.34
C LEU A 87 2.66 -3.21 8.22
N MET A 88 1.47 -2.98 7.65
CA MET A 88 0.32 -2.45 8.40
C MET A 88 -0.19 -3.46 9.43
N ARG A 89 -0.27 -4.73 9.06
CA ARG A 89 -0.62 -5.82 10.00
C ARG A 89 0.37 -5.90 11.15
N TRP A 90 1.66 -5.84 10.87
CA TRP A 90 2.70 -5.84 11.91
C TRP A 90 2.58 -4.67 12.87
N GLN A 91 2.13 -3.50 12.38
CA GLN A 91 1.96 -2.29 13.19
C GLN A 91 0.57 -2.18 13.84
N GLY A 92 -0.36 -3.11 13.56
CA GLY A 92 -1.74 -3.03 14.05
C GLY A 92 -2.50 -1.82 13.50
N LEU A 93 -2.22 -1.42 12.24
CA LEU A 93 -2.83 -0.26 11.61
C LEU A 93 -3.82 -0.68 10.52
N SER A 94 -5.03 -0.14 10.57
CA SER A 94 -5.99 -0.19 9.48
C SER A 94 -5.54 0.76 8.36
N TYR A 95 -5.76 0.36 7.11
CA TYR A 95 -5.36 1.12 5.93
C TYR A 95 -6.18 0.71 4.71
N TYR A 96 -6.07 1.50 3.65
CA TYR A 96 -6.36 1.07 2.28
C TYR A 96 -5.45 1.81 1.28
N ALA A 97 -5.19 1.18 0.12
CA ALA A 97 -4.62 1.86 -1.03
C ALA A 97 -5.71 2.75 -1.65
N GLY A 98 -5.42 4.02 -1.86
CA GLY A 98 -6.39 4.99 -2.35
C GLY A 98 -5.82 5.91 -3.42
N LEU A 99 -6.59 6.91 -3.81
CA LEU A 99 -6.21 7.96 -4.76
C LEU A 99 -5.78 7.36 -6.11
N LEU A 100 -4.67 7.85 -6.71
CA LEU A 100 -4.17 7.35 -7.98
C LEU A 100 -3.75 5.87 -7.91
N SER A 101 -3.27 5.40 -6.74
CA SER A 101 -2.93 3.99 -6.56
C SER A 101 -4.17 3.10 -6.59
N ALA A 102 -5.31 3.55 -6.07
CA ALA A 102 -6.56 2.83 -6.22
C ALA A 102 -7.10 2.91 -7.66
N ALA A 103 -7.07 4.10 -8.27
CA ALA A 103 -7.50 4.30 -9.66
C ALA A 103 -6.76 3.37 -10.63
N GLN A 104 -5.47 3.08 -10.38
CA GLN A 104 -4.70 2.12 -11.17
C GLN A 104 -5.28 0.70 -11.14
N TYR A 105 -5.79 0.22 -10.00
CA TYR A 105 -6.44 -1.10 -9.90
C TYR A 105 -7.73 -1.20 -10.73
N TYR A 106 -8.33 -0.07 -11.04
CA TYR A 106 -9.52 0.05 -11.88
C TYR A 106 -9.20 0.42 -13.33
N GLY A 107 -7.92 0.49 -13.70
CA GLY A 107 -7.49 0.88 -15.04
C GLY A 107 -7.67 2.37 -15.37
N ALA A 108 -8.04 3.19 -14.38
CA ALA A 108 -8.32 4.62 -14.54
C ALA A 108 -7.09 5.53 -14.28
N ALA A 109 -5.89 5.01 -14.42
CA ALA A 109 -4.66 5.78 -14.34
C ALA A 109 -3.71 5.33 -15.47
N HIS A 110 -3.56 6.14 -16.49
CA HIS A 110 -2.74 5.83 -17.67
C HIS A 110 -1.27 5.54 -17.35
N HIS A 111 -0.75 6.09 -16.25
CA HIS A 111 0.61 5.86 -15.80
C HIS A 111 0.62 5.33 -14.38
N ALA A 112 1.38 4.25 -14.14
CA ALA A 112 1.59 3.75 -12.78
C ALA A 112 2.13 4.89 -11.90
N PRO A 113 1.45 5.24 -10.80
CA PRO A 113 1.91 6.31 -9.92
C PRO A 113 3.32 5.99 -9.42
N GLN A 114 4.24 6.94 -9.55
CA GLN A 114 5.62 6.78 -9.01
C GLN A 114 5.64 6.65 -7.48
N VAL A 115 4.56 7.07 -6.84
CA VAL A 115 4.38 7.05 -5.39
C VAL A 115 3.14 6.23 -5.08
N PHE A 116 3.32 5.14 -4.32
CA PHE A 116 2.20 4.34 -3.84
C PHE A 116 1.47 5.08 -2.72
N GLN A 117 0.16 5.30 -2.86
CA GLN A 117 -0.64 6.15 -1.97
C GLN A 117 -1.53 5.31 -1.06
N VAL A 118 -1.39 5.55 0.25
CA VAL A 118 -2.07 4.79 1.30
C VAL A 118 -2.77 5.73 2.26
N LEU A 119 -4.01 5.44 2.61
CA LEU A 119 -4.77 6.19 3.58
C LEU A 119 -4.80 5.45 4.94
N LEU A 120 -4.66 6.23 6.00
CA LEU A 120 -4.55 5.78 7.38
C LEU A 120 -5.44 6.65 8.29
N PRO A 121 -5.84 6.17 9.50
CA PRO A 121 -6.63 6.99 10.42
C PRO A 121 -5.84 8.15 11.04
N ARG A 122 -4.51 8.13 10.98
CA ARG A 122 -3.63 9.14 11.58
C ARG A 122 -2.42 9.43 10.69
N ARG A 123 -1.78 10.58 10.91
CA ARG A 123 -0.57 10.97 10.17
C ARG A 123 0.57 9.98 10.40
N ARG A 124 1.33 9.72 9.36
CA ARG A 124 2.52 8.88 9.34
C ARG A 124 3.55 9.47 8.36
N LEU A 125 4.83 9.25 8.67
CA LEU A 125 5.92 9.61 7.75
C LEU A 125 5.90 8.70 6.51
N ASN A 126 6.15 9.30 5.36
CA ASN A 126 6.29 8.59 4.10
C ASN A 126 7.47 7.61 4.14
N ILE A 127 7.40 6.58 3.31
CA ILE A 127 8.48 5.60 3.16
C ILE A 127 9.24 5.91 1.86
N ALA A 128 10.58 5.94 1.99
CA ALA A 128 11.52 5.90 0.89
C ALA A 128 12.42 4.69 1.11
N CYS A 129 12.30 3.66 0.26
CA CYS A 129 13.06 2.42 0.38
C CYS A 129 13.56 2.00 -1.01
N GLY A 130 14.86 2.11 -1.26
CA GLY A 130 15.39 2.04 -2.62
C GLY A 130 14.76 3.10 -3.52
N ALA A 131 14.28 2.71 -4.69
CA ALA A 131 13.52 3.56 -5.60
C ALA A 131 12.02 3.64 -5.23
N VAL A 132 11.53 2.77 -4.33
CA VAL A 132 10.11 2.71 -3.97
C VAL A 132 9.76 3.86 -3.03
N ARG A 133 8.64 4.50 -3.32
CA ARG A 133 8.07 5.60 -2.52
C ARG A 133 6.64 5.24 -2.12
N VAL A 134 6.32 5.44 -0.83
CA VAL A 134 4.95 5.31 -0.32
C VAL A 134 4.59 6.60 0.42
N ALA A 135 3.50 7.21 0.02
CA ALA A 135 2.94 8.37 0.70
C ALA A 135 1.72 7.97 1.55
N PHE A 136 1.66 8.52 2.75
CA PHE A 136 0.57 8.27 3.67
C PHE A 136 -0.24 9.53 3.89
N TYR A 137 -1.57 9.40 3.76
CA TYR A 137 -2.53 10.47 4.00
C TYR A 137 -3.46 10.09 5.13
N SER A 138 -3.82 11.06 5.97
CA SER A 138 -4.76 10.79 7.07
C SER A 138 -6.19 10.96 6.59
N ARG A 139 -7.05 9.96 6.85
CA ARG A 139 -8.45 9.94 6.51
C ARG A 139 -9.30 9.78 7.78
N ARG A 140 -10.12 10.77 8.10
CA ARG A 140 -11.14 10.62 9.14
C ARG A 140 -12.15 9.55 8.70
N ASN A 141 -12.76 8.87 9.65
CA ASN A 141 -13.75 7.83 9.39
C ASN A 141 -13.26 6.75 8.40
N LEU A 142 -11.98 6.38 8.48
CA LEU A 142 -11.37 5.37 7.60
C LEU A 142 -12.23 4.09 7.50
N PHE A 143 -12.82 3.65 8.63
CA PHE A 143 -13.65 2.43 8.71
C PHE A 143 -15.00 2.53 7.98
N ALA A 144 -15.47 3.74 7.68
CA ALA A 144 -16.68 3.96 6.89
C ALA A 144 -16.41 3.95 5.37
N VAL A 145 -15.14 3.89 4.96
CA VAL A 145 -14.77 3.86 3.55
C VAL A 145 -14.86 2.44 3.02
N ALA A 146 -15.66 2.23 2.00
CA ALA A 146 -15.81 0.92 1.34
C ALA A 146 -14.52 0.54 0.60
N THR A 147 -14.09 -0.71 0.78
CA THR A 147 -12.88 -1.27 0.16
C THR A 147 -13.16 -2.60 -0.51
N ARG A 148 -12.31 -2.97 -1.46
CA ARG A 148 -12.24 -4.30 -2.09
C ARG A 148 -10.85 -4.89 -1.90
N MET A 149 -10.77 -6.21 -1.79
CA MET A 149 -9.51 -6.93 -1.76
C MET A 149 -9.04 -7.24 -3.17
N PHE A 150 -7.78 -6.97 -3.46
CA PHE A 150 -7.14 -7.30 -4.73
C PHE A 150 -5.93 -8.20 -4.47
N ASN A 151 -5.75 -9.18 -5.36
CA ASN A 151 -4.58 -10.06 -5.31
C ASN A 151 -3.33 -9.32 -5.77
N THR A 152 -2.24 -9.56 -5.06
CA THR A 152 -0.88 -9.16 -5.44
C THR A 152 0.01 -10.40 -5.49
N PRO A 153 1.20 -10.35 -6.07
CA PRO A 153 2.14 -11.47 -6.05
C PRO A 153 2.49 -12.00 -4.64
N ARG A 154 2.16 -11.22 -3.58
CA ARG A 154 2.55 -11.55 -2.20
C ARG A 154 1.39 -11.48 -1.19
N GLY A 155 0.19 -11.76 -1.66
CA GLY A 155 -1.03 -11.78 -0.88
C GLY A 155 -2.04 -10.74 -1.37
N GLU A 156 -2.92 -10.29 -0.49
CA GLU A 156 -4.00 -9.39 -0.83
C GLU A 156 -3.80 -7.99 -0.25
N ILE A 157 -4.34 -6.99 -0.95
CA ILE A 157 -4.34 -5.60 -0.52
C ILE A 157 -5.75 -5.03 -0.53
N ALA A 158 -6.08 -4.25 0.51
CA ALA A 158 -7.31 -3.48 0.55
C ALA A 158 -7.17 -2.22 -0.29
N VAL A 159 -8.11 -1.98 -1.21
CA VAL A 159 -8.17 -0.85 -2.12
C VAL A 159 -9.54 -0.18 -1.98
N SER A 160 -9.62 1.15 -1.97
CA SER A 160 -10.92 1.84 -1.97
C SER A 160 -11.75 1.46 -3.20
N THR A 161 -13.08 1.35 -3.05
CA THR A 161 -13.98 1.10 -4.19
C THR A 161 -13.92 2.25 -5.19
N PRO A 162 -14.42 2.11 -6.43
CA PRO A 162 -14.45 3.20 -7.41
C PRO A 162 -15.09 4.46 -6.85
N GLU A 163 -16.21 4.34 -6.15
CA GLU A 163 -16.96 5.44 -5.55
C GLU A 163 -16.15 6.14 -4.45
N ALA A 164 -15.59 5.37 -3.54
CA ALA A 164 -14.73 5.90 -2.48
C ALA A 164 -13.47 6.54 -3.04
N THR A 165 -12.90 5.96 -4.10
CA THR A 165 -11.74 6.53 -4.82
C THR A 165 -12.09 7.87 -5.44
N ALA A 166 -13.25 8.00 -6.12
CA ALA A 166 -13.71 9.24 -6.71
C ALA A 166 -13.87 10.38 -5.67
N ILE A 167 -14.48 10.07 -4.53
CA ILE A 167 -14.62 11.01 -3.40
C ILE A 167 -13.25 11.44 -2.86
N ASP A 168 -12.35 10.48 -2.64
CA ASP A 168 -11.03 10.77 -2.07
C ASP A 168 -10.15 11.55 -3.06
N LEU A 169 -10.20 11.30 -4.36
CA LEU A 169 -9.50 12.07 -5.39
C LEU A 169 -9.87 13.56 -5.32
N VAL A 170 -11.15 13.86 -5.17
CA VAL A 170 -11.63 15.25 -5.02
C VAL A 170 -11.15 15.86 -3.70
N GLY A 171 -11.23 15.09 -2.61
CA GLY A 171 -10.82 15.57 -1.29
C GLY A 171 -9.33 15.83 -1.15
N TYR A 172 -8.53 15.04 -1.84
CA TYR A 172 -7.07 15.11 -1.82
C TYR A 172 -6.47 15.62 -3.14
N HIS A 173 -7.22 16.40 -3.92
CA HIS A 173 -6.82 16.88 -5.26
C HIS A 173 -5.40 17.46 -5.31
N HIS A 174 -4.96 18.19 -4.27
CA HIS A 174 -3.60 18.73 -4.20
C HIS A 174 -2.49 17.66 -4.18
N HIS A 175 -2.82 16.44 -3.81
CA HIS A 175 -1.87 15.31 -3.73
C HIS A 175 -1.90 14.41 -4.97
N VAL A 176 -2.77 14.74 -5.93
CA VAL A 176 -2.97 13.96 -7.15
C VAL A 176 -2.89 14.82 -8.43
N GLY A 177 -2.21 15.95 -8.37
CA GLY A 177 -1.97 16.80 -9.54
C GLY A 177 -3.06 17.84 -9.84
N GLY A 178 -3.93 18.15 -8.87
CA GLY A 178 -4.98 19.16 -9.03
C GLY A 178 -6.26 18.62 -9.65
N PHE A 179 -7.25 19.51 -9.84
CA PHE A 179 -8.56 19.14 -10.36
C PHE A 179 -8.52 18.66 -11.82
N ASP A 180 -7.62 19.19 -12.64
CA ASP A 180 -7.51 18.76 -14.05
C ASP A 180 -7.13 17.27 -14.14
N ASN A 181 -6.17 16.83 -13.32
CA ASN A 181 -5.82 15.42 -13.27
C ASN A 181 -6.94 14.57 -12.63
N VAL A 182 -7.63 15.10 -11.61
CA VAL A 182 -8.81 14.43 -11.03
C VAL A 182 -9.88 14.22 -12.09
N ALA A 183 -10.20 15.24 -12.91
CA ALA A 183 -11.18 15.14 -13.99
C ALA A 183 -10.77 14.07 -15.01
N THR A 184 -9.49 14.03 -15.42
CA THR A 184 -8.97 13.00 -16.32
C THR A 184 -9.17 11.58 -15.78
N VAL A 185 -8.83 11.36 -14.49
CA VAL A 185 -9.01 10.06 -13.84
C VAL A 185 -10.49 9.71 -13.68
N LEU A 186 -11.34 10.70 -13.35
CA LEU A 186 -12.79 10.49 -13.20
C LEU A 186 -13.46 10.11 -14.51
N ALA A 187 -13.02 10.65 -15.66
CA ALA A 187 -13.56 10.29 -16.96
C ALA A 187 -13.46 8.77 -17.24
N GLU A 188 -12.37 8.14 -16.81
CA GLU A 188 -12.15 6.70 -16.95
C GLU A 188 -12.81 5.90 -15.83
N LEU A 189 -12.72 6.39 -14.58
CA LEU A 189 -13.25 5.71 -13.41
C LEU A 189 -14.78 5.67 -13.41
N ALA A 190 -15.45 6.65 -14.03
CA ALA A 190 -16.90 6.81 -14.06
C ALA A 190 -17.64 5.58 -14.61
N GLU A 191 -17.02 4.84 -15.53
CA GLU A 191 -17.61 3.61 -16.09
C GLU A 191 -17.83 2.53 -15.03
N GLN A 192 -17.06 2.55 -13.94
CA GLN A 192 -17.10 1.57 -12.85
C GLN A 192 -17.87 2.08 -11.62
N ILE A 193 -18.32 3.33 -11.62
CA ILE A 193 -19.06 3.93 -10.51
C ILE A 193 -20.52 3.47 -10.55
N ASP A 194 -21.00 2.93 -9.43
CA ASP A 194 -22.41 2.72 -9.16
C ASP A 194 -22.98 3.97 -8.48
N ALA A 195 -24.03 4.56 -9.07
CA ALA A 195 -24.60 5.84 -8.63
C ALA A 195 -25.21 5.76 -7.21
N ALA A 196 -25.81 4.62 -6.82
CA ALA A 196 -26.35 4.45 -5.48
C ALA A 196 -25.23 4.32 -4.44
N ARG A 197 -24.21 3.51 -4.71
CA ARG A 197 -23.02 3.37 -3.85
C ARG A 197 -22.20 4.65 -3.74
N LEU A 198 -22.28 5.53 -4.75
CA LEU A 198 -21.63 6.84 -4.69
C LEU A 198 -22.21 7.72 -3.58
N VAL A 199 -23.53 7.64 -3.33
CA VAL A 199 -24.18 8.32 -2.19
C VAL A 199 -23.64 7.78 -0.86
N ASP A 200 -23.54 6.44 -0.72
CA ASP A 200 -22.98 5.83 0.49
C ASP A 200 -21.52 6.29 0.74
N ALA A 201 -20.71 6.34 -0.32
CA ALA A 201 -19.35 6.85 -0.22
C ALA A 201 -19.29 8.34 0.17
N ALA A 202 -20.24 9.15 -0.34
CA ALA A 202 -20.36 10.57 -0.02
C ALA A 202 -20.72 10.80 1.45
N GLN A 203 -21.57 9.96 2.05
CA GLN A 203 -21.92 10.04 3.47
C GLN A 203 -20.71 9.84 4.40
N ALA A 204 -19.70 9.09 3.96
CA ALA A 204 -18.46 8.91 4.69
C ALA A 204 -17.45 10.07 4.52
N ALA A 205 -17.82 11.15 3.84
CA ALA A 205 -16.95 12.26 3.45
C ALA A 205 -17.56 13.63 3.83
N PRO A 206 -16.74 14.70 3.88
CA PRO A 206 -17.26 16.06 4.01
C PRO A 206 -18.15 16.44 2.81
N LEU A 207 -19.31 17.04 3.06
CA LEU A 207 -20.28 17.43 2.03
C LEU A 207 -19.66 18.24 0.85
N PRO A 208 -18.71 19.19 1.06
CA PRO A 208 -18.06 19.87 -0.05
C PRO A 208 -17.30 18.98 -1.04
N TRP A 209 -16.89 17.77 -0.62
CA TRP A 209 -16.26 16.80 -1.54
C TRP A 209 -17.30 16.20 -2.49
N ALA A 210 -18.48 15.85 -1.96
CA ALA A 210 -19.59 15.33 -2.75
C ALA A 210 -20.09 16.37 -3.77
N GLN A 211 -20.24 17.64 -3.36
CA GLN A 211 -20.65 18.74 -4.24
C GLN A 211 -19.67 18.94 -5.40
N ARG A 212 -18.37 18.98 -5.10
CA ARG A 212 -17.32 19.11 -6.15
C ARG A 212 -17.27 17.86 -7.05
N LEU A 213 -17.47 16.67 -6.49
CA LEU A 213 -17.49 15.44 -7.29
C LEU A 213 -18.65 15.46 -8.27
N GLY A 214 -19.87 15.86 -7.83
CA GLY A 214 -21.03 15.98 -8.72
C GLY A 214 -20.74 16.94 -9.89
N TYR A 215 -20.16 18.10 -9.62
CA TYR A 215 -19.75 19.05 -10.66
C TYR A 215 -18.72 18.45 -11.63
N LEU A 216 -17.70 17.75 -11.12
CA LEU A 216 -16.67 17.16 -11.97
C LEU A 216 -17.21 16.00 -12.82
N LEU A 217 -18.12 15.16 -12.29
CA LEU A 217 -18.78 14.11 -13.07
C LEU A 217 -19.61 14.70 -14.22
N ASP A 218 -20.32 15.82 -13.98
CA ASP A 218 -21.01 16.53 -15.06
C ASP A 218 -20.02 17.06 -16.11
N HIS A 219 -18.92 17.66 -15.65
CA HIS A 219 -17.89 18.22 -16.51
C HIS A 219 -17.23 17.19 -17.44
N VAL A 220 -17.05 15.96 -16.97
CA VAL A 220 -16.45 14.87 -17.76
C VAL A 220 -17.49 14.05 -18.55
N GLY A 221 -18.75 14.49 -18.58
CA GLY A 221 -19.80 13.81 -19.34
C GLY A 221 -20.40 12.58 -18.66
N ALA A 222 -20.13 12.37 -17.37
CA ALA A 222 -20.65 11.26 -16.56
C ALA A 222 -21.79 11.70 -15.61
N GLY A 223 -22.56 12.66 -16.01
CA GLY A 223 -23.64 13.27 -15.22
C GLY A 223 -24.78 12.29 -14.84
N ASP A 224 -24.98 11.22 -15.59
CA ASP A 224 -25.87 10.11 -15.26
C ASP A 224 -25.47 9.43 -13.94
N ARG A 225 -24.20 9.32 -13.64
CA ARG A 225 -23.66 8.78 -12.38
C ARG A 225 -23.87 9.71 -11.19
N ALA A 226 -24.04 11.02 -11.46
CA ALA A 226 -24.20 12.04 -10.42
C ALA A 226 -25.66 12.26 -10.00
N GLY A 227 -26.65 11.62 -10.65
CA GLY A 227 -28.09 11.83 -10.36
C GLY A 227 -28.43 11.71 -8.87
N PRO A 228 -28.30 10.53 -8.25
CA PRO A 228 -28.59 10.35 -6.82
C PRO A 228 -27.70 11.23 -5.91
N LEU A 229 -26.45 11.52 -6.30
CA LEU A 229 -25.55 12.39 -5.54
C LEU A 229 -26.08 13.84 -5.50
N ARG A 230 -26.71 14.34 -6.58
CA ARG A 230 -27.33 15.68 -6.60
C ARG A 230 -28.54 15.81 -5.66
N GLU A 231 -29.29 14.72 -5.48
CA GLU A 231 -30.39 14.70 -4.52
C GLU A 231 -29.90 14.67 -3.06
N TYR A 232 -28.69 14.16 -2.83
CA TYR A 232 -28.06 14.09 -1.52
C TYR A 232 -27.43 15.43 -1.08
N VAL A 233 -26.90 16.27 -2.00
CA VAL A 233 -26.12 17.49 -1.71
C VAL A 233 -26.95 18.75 -1.83
#